data_fe40152fd87b855ef96a080d7f56ae6f
#
_entry.id   fe40152fd87b855ef96a080d7f56ae6f
#
_cell.length_a   1.000
_cell.length_b   1.000
_cell.length_c   1.000
_cell.angle_alpha   90.00
_cell.angle_beta   90.00
_cell.angle_gamma   90.00
#
_symmetry.space_group_name_H-M   'P 1'
#
loop_
_entity.id
_entity.type
_entity.pdbx_description
1 polymer ?
#
loop_
_entity_poly.entity_id
_entity_poly.type
_entity_poly.pdbx_seq_one_letter_code
_entity_poly.pdbx_strand_id
1 'polypeptide(L)'
;GTKFDSSHDRNQPFTFTLGAGQVIPGWDQGVIGMKVGGKRELTIPPQLAYGTRGAGNVIPPNAALRFEVELLSVEAAKFQSIGNAELKALMERGVIVLDIRRPEEWAETGTVPGAQRLMAFGKDGQFAQSFPNALEKLIKQDDEVVLICRSGRRSLVLARAMTEQGGYTKVYTHETGMIGWIEAGNPVEK
;
A
#
# COMPACT_ATOMS: atom_id res chain seq x y z
N GLY A 1 9.06 31.02 2.13
CA GLY A 1 9.88 29.82 1.91
C GLY A 1 10.25 29.68 0.43
N THR A 2 11.25 28.86 0.16
CA THR A 2 11.67 28.61 -1.22
C THR A 2 10.80 27.51 -1.82
N LYS A 3 10.26 27.72 -3.05
CA LYS A 3 9.55 26.68 -3.80
C LYS A 3 10.56 25.60 -4.20
N PHE A 4 10.25 24.33 -3.89
CA PHE A 4 11.11 23.21 -4.19
C PHE A 4 10.51 22.23 -5.25
N ASP A 5 9.18 22.19 -5.38
CA ASP A 5 8.48 21.39 -6.40
C ASP A 5 7.09 21.93 -6.68
N SER A 6 6.58 21.71 -7.91
CA SER A 6 5.20 22.00 -8.28
C SER A 6 4.77 21.17 -9.48
N SER A 7 3.60 20.53 -9.40
CA SER A 7 2.97 19.85 -10.53
C SER A 7 2.52 20.83 -11.64
N HIS A 8 2.22 22.08 -11.27
CA HIS A 8 1.89 23.13 -12.24
C HIS A 8 3.05 23.47 -13.19
N ASP A 9 4.30 23.40 -12.70
CA ASP A 9 5.48 23.69 -13.54
C ASP A 9 5.66 22.63 -14.64
N ARG A 10 5.09 21.44 -14.45
CA ARG A 10 5.15 20.32 -15.41
C ARG A 10 3.85 20.14 -16.21
N ASN A 11 2.82 20.93 -15.93
CA ASN A 11 1.45 20.74 -16.45
C ASN A 11 0.95 19.29 -16.34
N GLN A 12 1.36 18.60 -15.28
CA GLN A 12 1.01 17.21 -15.04
C GLN A 12 0.59 17.03 -13.59
N PRO A 13 -0.68 16.63 -13.34
CA PRO A 13 -1.14 16.28 -12.01
C PRO A 13 -0.30 15.16 -11.38
N PHE A 14 -0.11 15.23 -10.07
CA PHE A 14 0.55 14.17 -9.33
C PHE A 14 -0.50 13.16 -8.85
N THR A 15 -0.33 11.90 -9.21
CA THR A 15 -1.23 10.81 -8.86
C THR A 15 -0.55 9.84 -7.90
N PHE A 16 -1.24 9.43 -6.84
CA PHE A 16 -0.75 8.44 -5.90
C PHE A 16 -1.92 7.66 -5.27
N THR A 17 -1.63 6.49 -4.70
CA THR A 17 -2.61 5.69 -3.96
C THR A 17 -2.54 6.05 -2.49
N LEU A 18 -3.63 6.56 -1.96
CA LEU A 18 -3.74 6.95 -0.55
C LEU A 18 -3.48 5.74 0.37
N GLY A 19 -2.67 5.91 1.40
CA GLY A 19 -2.31 4.87 2.36
C GLY A 19 -1.25 3.86 1.88
N ALA A 20 -0.86 3.88 0.60
CA ALA A 20 0.16 2.97 0.06
C ALA A 20 1.61 3.36 0.43
N GLY A 21 1.81 4.48 1.13
CA GLY A 21 3.14 4.99 1.48
C GLY A 21 3.97 5.45 0.26
N GLN A 22 3.30 5.83 -0.81
CA GLN A 22 3.93 6.41 -2.00
C GLN A 22 4.32 7.88 -1.80
N VAL A 23 3.76 8.49 -0.78
CA VAL A 23 4.00 9.88 -0.37
C VAL A 23 4.46 9.93 1.09
N ILE A 24 4.97 11.08 1.53
CA ILE A 24 5.32 11.30 2.93
C ILE A 24 4.07 11.15 3.82
N PRO A 25 4.22 10.67 5.07
CA PRO A 25 3.08 10.44 5.97
C PRO A 25 2.17 11.66 6.16
N GLY A 26 2.73 12.86 6.11
CA GLY A 26 1.95 14.08 6.20
C GLY A 26 0.98 14.31 5.03
N TRP A 27 1.28 13.80 3.85
CA TRP A 27 0.35 13.80 2.71
C TRP A 27 -0.74 12.74 2.90
N ASP A 28 -0.36 11.49 3.19
CA ASP A 28 -1.33 10.40 3.42
C ASP A 28 -2.38 10.76 4.48
N GLN A 29 -1.97 11.50 5.53
CA GLN A 29 -2.89 11.97 6.57
C GLN A 29 -3.61 13.26 6.19
N GLY A 30 -2.89 14.19 5.56
CA GLY A 30 -3.35 15.56 5.34
C GLY A 30 -4.42 15.71 4.25
N VAL A 31 -4.46 14.81 3.26
CA VAL A 31 -5.45 14.89 2.17
C VAL A 31 -6.77 14.17 2.49
N ILE A 32 -6.83 13.41 3.58
CA ILE A 32 -8.06 12.70 3.98
C ILE A 32 -9.21 13.71 4.15
N GLY A 33 -10.37 13.36 3.60
CA GLY A 33 -11.59 14.19 3.66
C GLY A 33 -11.59 15.39 2.73
N MET A 34 -10.61 15.56 1.84
CA MET A 34 -10.72 16.54 0.75
C MET A 34 -11.82 16.13 -0.24
N LYS A 35 -12.50 17.12 -0.81
CA LYS A 35 -13.48 16.92 -1.90
C LYS A 35 -12.84 17.33 -3.22
N VAL A 36 -13.25 16.70 -4.32
CA VAL A 36 -12.82 17.09 -5.68
C VAL A 36 -13.11 18.56 -5.93
N GLY A 37 -12.13 19.27 -6.48
CA GLY A 37 -12.13 20.73 -6.65
C GLY A 37 -11.72 21.52 -5.38
N GLY A 38 -11.57 20.84 -4.24
CA GLY A 38 -11.14 21.47 -2.99
C GLY A 38 -9.65 21.77 -2.97
N LYS A 39 -9.29 22.85 -2.27
CA LYS A 39 -7.91 23.25 -2.00
C LYS A 39 -7.61 23.17 -0.51
N ARG A 40 -6.42 22.74 -0.15
CA ARG A 40 -5.96 22.63 1.24
C ARG A 40 -4.49 22.99 1.34
N GLU A 41 -4.17 23.75 2.38
CA GLU A 41 -2.81 23.97 2.78
C GLU A 41 -2.40 22.92 3.82
N LEU A 42 -1.27 22.27 3.62
CA LEU A 42 -0.69 21.32 4.56
C LEU A 42 0.62 21.89 5.10
N THR A 43 0.72 22.06 6.40
CA THR A 43 1.97 22.33 7.09
C THR A 43 2.44 21.05 7.76
N ILE A 44 3.49 20.44 7.22
CA ILE A 44 3.95 19.10 7.59
C ILE A 44 5.25 19.21 8.38
N PRO A 45 5.28 18.77 9.64
CA PRO A 45 6.49 18.78 10.44
C PRO A 45 7.51 17.75 9.92
N PRO A 46 8.81 17.91 10.22
CA PRO A 46 9.86 17.04 9.70
C PRO A 46 9.62 15.54 9.92
N GLN A 47 9.03 15.14 11.04
CA GLN A 47 8.76 13.73 11.40
C GLN A 47 7.75 13.05 10.46
N LEU A 48 6.87 13.83 9.85
CA LEU A 48 5.89 13.38 8.86
C LEU A 48 6.31 13.70 7.42
N ALA A 49 7.54 14.19 7.24
CA ALA A 49 8.16 14.53 5.96
C ALA A 49 9.49 13.76 5.77
N TYR A 50 10.60 14.44 5.63
CA TYR A 50 11.90 13.83 5.33
C TYR A 50 12.85 13.76 6.52
N GLY A 51 12.39 14.15 7.72
CA GLY A 51 13.09 14.00 8.98
C GLY A 51 14.48 14.64 9.02
N THR A 52 15.40 13.97 9.73
CA THR A 52 16.79 14.40 9.89
C THR A 52 17.66 14.21 8.65
N ARG A 53 17.17 13.49 7.62
CA ARG A 53 17.91 13.28 6.38
C ARG A 53 17.70 14.40 5.36
N GLY A 54 16.51 15.05 5.37
CA GLY A 54 16.11 15.92 4.27
C GLY A 54 15.89 15.15 2.98
N ALA A 55 15.83 15.84 1.83
CA ALA A 55 15.70 15.22 0.52
C ALA A 55 16.51 15.96 -0.55
N GLY A 56 17.43 15.25 -1.16
CA GLY A 56 18.33 15.79 -2.18
C GLY A 56 19.07 17.05 -1.69
N ASN A 57 19.31 17.97 -2.62
CA ASN A 57 19.94 19.26 -2.29
C ASN A 57 18.94 20.40 -2.04
N VAL A 58 17.64 20.07 -2.02
CA VAL A 58 16.55 21.09 -2.00
C VAL A 58 15.80 21.14 -0.67
N ILE A 59 15.72 20.02 0.06
CA ILE A 59 15.02 19.96 1.36
C ILE A 59 16.08 19.69 2.45
N PRO A 60 16.41 20.68 3.28
CA PRO A 60 17.40 20.48 4.33
C PRO A 60 16.88 19.54 5.44
N PRO A 61 17.81 18.97 6.26
CA PRO A 61 17.44 18.24 7.46
C PRO A 61 16.51 19.03 8.39
N ASN A 62 15.54 18.32 8.97
CA ASN A 62 14.56 18.88 9.92
C ASN A 62 13.70 20.03 9.36
N ALA A 63 13.51 20.10 8.05
CA ALA A 63 12.65 21.11 7.43
C ALA A 63 11.17 20.77 7.64
N ALA A 64 10.41 21.74 8.13
CA ALA A 64 8.95 21.74 7.99
C ALA A 64 8.59 22.15 6.56
N LEU A 65 7.61 21.47 5.97
CA LEU A 65 7.20 21.70 4.60
C LEU A 65 5.78 22.24 4.53
N ARG A 66 5.56 23.19 3.62
CA ARG A 66 4.24 23.72 3.32
C ARG A 66 3.85 23.33 1.90
N PHE A 67 2.68 22.74 1.74
CA PHE A 67 2.11 22.38 0.45
C PHE A 67 0.75 23.03 0.26
N GLU A 68 0.50 23.52 -0.94
CA GLU A 68 -0.83 23.86 -1.41
C GLU A 68 -1.30 22.70 -2.30
N VAL A 69 -2.37 22.02 -1.90
CA VAL A 69 -2.89 20.84 -2.57
C VAL A 69 -4.28 21.14 -3.12
N GLU A 70 -4.48 20.90 -4.40
CA GLU A 70 -5.79 20.90 -5.05
C GLU A 70 -6.14 19.48 -5.47
N LEU A 71 -7.29 18.95 -5.04
CA LEU A 71 -7.75 17.62 -5.40
C LEU A 71 -8.55 17.68 -6.70
N LEU A 72 -7.97 17.17 -7.78
CA LEU A 72 -8.57 17.23 -9.12
C LEU A 72 -9.52 16.06 -9.38
N SER A 73 -9.19 14.85 -8.93
CA SER A 73 -10.02 13.67 -9.11
C SER A 73 -9.74 12.63 -8.02
N VAL A 74 -10.71 11.73 -7.81
CA VAL A 74 -10.56 10.52 -7.00
C VAL A 74 -11.10 9.36 -7.82
N GLU A 75 -10.27 8.34 -8.00
CA GLU A 75 -10.70 7.07 -8.56
C GLU A 75 -10.94 6.10 -7.40
N ALA A 76 -12.12 5.47 -7.38
CA ALA A 76 -12.39 4.42 -6.41
C ALA A 76 -11.47 3.23 -6.66
N ALA A 77 -10.92 2.66 -5.59
CA ALA A 77 -10.15 1.43 -5.70
C ALA A 77 -11.04 0.30 -6.23
N LYS A 78 -10.51 -0.48 -7.17
CA LYS A 78 -11.19 -1.68 -7.71
C LYS A 78 -10.95 -2.92 -6.84
N PHE A 79 -10.45 -2.74 -5.64
CA PHE A 79 -10.20 -3.78 -4.63
C PHE A 79 -10.76 -3.31 -3.28
N GLN A 80 -10.89 -4.22 -2.34
CA GLN A 80 -11.40 -3.91 -1.00
C GLN A 80 -10.30 -4.06 0.06
N SER A 81 -10.24 -3.10 0.98
CA SER A 81 -9.42 -3.21 2.19
C SER A 81 -10.25 -3.83 3.30
N ILE A 82 -9.70 -4.85 3.97
CA ILE A 82 -10.40 -5.66 4.96
C ILE A 82 -9.62 -5.77 6.27
N GLY A 83 -10.34 -5.90 7.37
CA GLY A 83 -9.78 -6.17 8.69
C GLY A 83 -9.70 -7.66 9.03
N ASN A 84 -9.25 -7.95 10.27
CA ASN A 84 -9.08 -9.33 10.76
C ASN A 84 -10.37 -10.16 10.74
N ALA A 85 -11.51 -9.58 11.09
CA ALA A 85 -12.79 -10.30 11.14
C ALA A 85 -13.23 -10.77 9.75
N GLU A 86 -13.11 -9.88 8.75
CA GLU A 86 -13.49 -10.18 7.38
C GLU A 86 -12.50 -11.16 6.72
N LEU A 87 -11.20 -11.04 7.02
CA LEU A 87 -10.21 -12.03 6.60
C LEU A 87 -10.57 -13.43 7.07
N LYS A 88 -10.95 -13.60 8.36
CA LYS A 88 -11.38 -14.89 8.91
C LYS A 88 -12.61 -15.43 8.17
N ALA A 89 -13.62 -14.59 7.94
CA ALA A 89 -14.83 -15.00 7.22
C ALA A 89 -14.54 -15.45 5.77
N LEU A 90 -13.59 -14.77 5.09
CA LEU A 90 -13.15 -15.17 3.75
C LEU A 90 -12.37 -16.49 3.78
N MET A 91 -11.53 -16.71 4.79
CA MET A 91 -10.82 -17.98 4.98
C MET A 91 -11.77 -19.15 5.21
N GLU A 92 -12.83 -18.96 6.04
CA GLU A 92 -13.87 -19.97 6.26
C GLU A 92 -14.64 -20.35 4.99
N ARG A 93 -14.74 -19.42 4.03
CA ARG A 93 -15.30 -19.66 2.70
C ARG A 93 -14.32 -20.33 1.73
N GLY A 94 -13.07 -20.57 2.14
CA GLY A 94 -12.03 -21.14 1.32
C GLY A 94 -11.38 -20.17 0.33
N VAL A 95 -11.51 -18.86 0.57
CA VAL A 95 -10.85 -17.85 -0.27
C VAL A 95 -9.34 -17.91 -0.07
N ILE A 96 -8.61 -17.87 -1.17
CA ILE A 96 -7.15 -17.97 -1.17
C ILE A 96 -6.55 -16.72 -0.50
N VAL A 97 -5.69 -16.93 0.50
CA VAL A 97 -4.87 -15.89 1.10
C VAL A 97 -3.45 -16.00 0.54
N LEU A 98 -2.93 -14.93 -0.05
CA LEU A 98 -1.55 -14.86 -0.54
C LEU A 98 -0.72 -13.99 0.41
N ASP A 99 0.24 -14.61 1.10
CA ASP A 99 1.28 -13.89 1.83
C ASP A 99 2.39 -13.51 0.85
N ILE A 100 2.39 -12.24 0.47
CA ILE A 100 3.29 -11.70 -0.56
C ILE A 100 4.62 -11.18 -0.02
N ARG A 101 4.95 -11.50 1.24
CA ARG A 101 6.20 -11.12 1.89
C ARG A 101 7.39 -11.92 1.36
N ARG A 102 8.56 -11.60 1.86
CA ARG A 102 9.79 -12.31 1.54
C ARG A 102 9.98 -13.54 2.44
N PRO A 103 10.76 -14.54 2.01
CA PRO A 103 11.00 -15.77 2.77
C PRO A 103 11.52 -15.53 4.20
N GLU A 104 12.40 -14.54 4.39
CA GLU A 104 12.90 -14.21 5.72
C GLU A 104 11.81 -13.67 6.65
N GLU A 105 10.81 -12.95 6.14
CA GLU A 105 9.68 -12.45 6.92
C GLU A 105 8.73 -13.59 7.33
N TRP A 106 8.53 -14.60 6.47
CA TRP A 106 7.75 -15.81 6.82
C TRP A 106 8.45 -16.64 7.89
N ALA A 107 9.77 -16.79 7.81
CA ALA A 107 10.56 -17.53 8.78
C ALA A 107 10.55 -16.85 10.16
N GLU A 108 10.61 -15.51 10.19
CA GLU A 108 10.63 -14.71 11.41
C GLU A 108 9.29 -14.81 12.16
N THR A 109 8.18 -14.51 11.49
CA THR A 109 6.88 -14.30 12.15
C THR A 109 5.85 -15.38 11.86
N GLY A 110 6.10 -16.32 10.96
CA GLY A 110 5.06 -17.20 10.43
C GLY A 110 4.15 -16.45 9.45
N THR A 111 3.07 -17.11 9.01
CA THR A 111 2.05 -16.56 8.11
C THR A 111 0.64 -16.85 8.64
N VAL A 112 -0.39 -16.30 8.02
CA VAL A 112 -1.78 -16.68 8.29
C VAL A 112 -1.95 -18.17 7.98
N PRO A 113 -2.58 -18.97 8.85
CA PRO A 113 -2.75 -20.41 8.63
C PRO A 113 -3.40 -20.71 7.27
N GLY A 114 -2.79 -21.63 6.51
CA GLY A 114 -3.25 -22.00 5.16
C GLY A 114 -2.95 -20.99 4.07
N ALA A 115 -2.29 -19.88 4.35
CA ALA A 115 -1.92 -18.91 3.32
C ALA A 115 -0.85 -19.47 2.36
N GLN A 116 -1.04 -19.21 1.08
CA GLN A 116 -0.04 -19.50 0.06
C GLN A 116 1.07 -18.44 0.12
N ARG A 117 2.32 -18.88 0.14
CA ARG A 117 3.49 -18.00 0.21
C ARG A 117 4.01 -17.69 -1.19
N LEU A 118 3.87 -16.46 -1.63
CA LEU A 118 4.31 -16.03 -2.96
C LEU A 118 4.93 -14.63 -2.89
N MET A 119 6.26 -14.56 -2.88
CA MET A 119 6.98 -13.29 -2.79
C MET A 119 6.71 -12.41 -4.01
N ALA A 120 6.10 -11.23 -3.79
CA ALA A 120 5.80 -10.28 -4.85
C ALA A 120 6.88 -9.21 -5.05
N PHE A 121 7.65 -8.88 -4.01
CA PHE A 121 8.64 -7.79 -4.05
C PHE A 121 9.99 -8.23 -3.50
N GLY A 122 11.06 -7.87 -4.22
CA GLY A 122 12.43 -8.03 -3.76
C GLY A 122 12.81 -7.09 -2.62
N LYS A 123 14.07 -7.20 -2.16
CA LYS A 123 14.64 -6.30 -1.13
C LYS A 123 14.79 -4.86 -1.62
N ASP A 124 14.92 -4.67 -2.91
CA ASP A 124 14.99 -3.38 -3.63
C ASP A 124 13.61 -2.72 -3.81
N GLY A 125 12.53 -3.41 -3.39
CA GLY A 125 11.15 -2.95 -3.55
C GLY A 125 10.58 -3.15 -4.95
N GLN A 126 11.34 -3.73 -5.88
CA GLN A 126 10.84 -4.02 -7.22
C GLN A 126 10.02 -5.31 -7.26
N PHE A 127 9.10 -5.42 -8.22
CA PHE A 127 8.37 -6.65 -8.46
C PHE A 127 9.32 -7.80 -8.82
N ALA A 128 9.14 -8.94 -8.19
CA ALA A 128 9.86 -10.15 -8.55
C ALA A 128 9.47 -10.59 -9.96
N GLN A 129 10.43 -10.78 -10.85
CA GLN A 129 10.17 -11.12 -12.27
C GLN A 129 9.36 -12.42 -12.44
N SER A 130 9.53 -13.37 -11.52
CA SER A 130 8.79 -14.64 -11.55
C SER A 130 7.36 -14.53 -11.01
N PHE A 131 7.00 -13.43 -10.34
CA PHE A 131 5.73 -13.29 -9.64
C PHE A 131 4.52 -13.42 -10.56
N PRO A 132 4.41 -12.73 -11.71
CA PRO A 132 3.22 -12.83 -12.56
C PRO A 132 2.94 -14.25 -13.02
N ASN A 133 3.94 -14.95 -13.52
CA ASN A 133 3.80 -16.34 -13.99
C ASN A 133 3.46 -17.31 -12.85
N ALA A 134 3.93 -17.05 -11.64
CA ALA A 134 3.59 -17.88 -10.48
C ALA A 134 2.17 -17.60 -9.98
N LEU A 135 1.73 -16.34 -10.02
CA LEU A 135 0.38 -15.93 -9.66
C LEU A 135 -0.67 -16.58 -10.58
N GLU A 136 -0.47 -16.52 -11.90
CA GLU A 136 -1.37 -17.11 -12.91
C GLU A 136 -1.54 -18.63 -12.76
N LYS A 137 -0.56 -19.32 -12.19
CA LYS A 137 -0.66 -20.75 -11.87
C LYS A 137 -1.45 -21.04 -10.60
N LEU A 138 -1.58 -20.08 -9.71
CA LEU A 138 -2.26 -20.21 -8.43
C LEU A 138 -3.71 -19.78 -8.47
N ILE A 139 -4.01 -18.68 -9.17
CA ILE A 139 -5.34 -18.08 -9.23
C ILE A 139 -5.67 -17.59 -10.63
N LYS A 140 -6.96 -17.57 -10.96
CA LYS A 140 -7.53 -16.96 -12.17
C LYS A 140 -8.00 -15.53 -11.86
N GLN A 141 -8.26 -14.75 -12.90
CA GLN A 141 -8.68 -13.35 -12.79
C GLN A 141 -10.04 -13.15 -12.09
N ASP A 142 -10.92 -14.14 -12.10
CA ASP A 142 -12.23 -14.12 -11.47
C ASP A 142 -12.28 -14.82 -10.09
N ASP A 143 -11.17 -15.40 -9.63
CA ASP A 143 -11.07 -15.97 -8.30
C ASP A 143 -11.03 -14.85 -7.22
N GLU A 144 -11.61 -15.15 -6.05
CA GLU A 144 -11.45 -14.31 -4.87
C GLU A 144 -10.08 -14.52 -4.25
N VAL A 145 -9.35 -13.44 -3.98
CA VAL A 145 -8.02 -13.51 -3.37
C VAL A 145 -7.80 -12.42 -2.33
N VAL A 146 -7.24 -12.78 -1.19
CA VAL A 146 -6.77 -11.83 -0.18
C VAL A 146 -5.26 -11.72 -0.25
N LEU A 147 -4.77 -10.50 -0.35
CA LEU A 147 -3.35 -10.20 -0.30
C LEU A 147 -2.97 -9.73 1.10
N ILE A 148 -1.96 -10.35 1.71
CA ILE A 148 -1.40 -9.92 2.98
C ILE A 148 0.10 -9.68 2.85
N CYS A 149 0.57 -8.57 3.41
CA CYS A 149 1.99 -8.27 3.53
C CYS A 149 2.33 -7.92 4.99
N ARG A 150 3.48 -7.29 5.25
CA ARG A 150 3.87 -6.94 6.61
C ARG A 150 2.91 -5.94 7.28
N SER A 151 2.56 -4.83 6.59
CA SER A 151 1.85 -3.67 7.13
C SER A 151 0.71 -3.14 6.26
N GLY A 152 0.24 -3.90 5.27
CA GLY A 152 -0.79 -3.49 4.31
C GLY A 152 -0.27 -2.71 3.08
N ARG A 153 0.88 -2.04 3.14
CA ARG A 153 1.36 -1.16 2.06
C ARG A 153 1.68 -1.88 0.75
N ARG A 154 2.46 -2.97 0.79
CA ARG A 154 2.84 -3.73 -0.41
C ARG A 154 1.63 -4.40 -1.05
N SER A 155 0.68 -4.90 -0.24
CA SER A 155 -0.56 -5.50 -0.72
C SER A 155 -1.45 -4.49 -1.44
N LEU A 156 -1.53 -3.23 -0.98
CA LEU A 156 -2.23 -2.15 -1.68
C LEU A 156 -1.65 -1.89 -3.08
N VAL A 157 -0.32 -1.79 -3.19
CA VAL A 157 0.36 -1.59 -4.48
C VAL A 157 0.09 -2.75 -5.43
N LEU A 158 0.18 -3.99 -4.92
CA LEU A 158 -0.10 -5.19 -5.73
C LEU A 158 -1.57 -5.27 -6.15
N ALA A 159 -2.51 -5.04 -5.22
CA ALA A 159 -3.94 -5.09 -5.53
C ALA A 159 -4.31 -4.10 -6.64
N ARG A 160 -3.74 -2.90 -6.60
CA ARG A 160 -3.92 -1.92 -7.66
C ARG A 160 -3.41 -2.44 -9.00
N ALA A 161 -2.18 -2.96 -9.06
CA ALA A 161 -1.62 -3.52 -10.28
C ALA A 161 -2.46 -4.69 -10.82
N MET A 162 -2.92 -5.60 -9.95
CA MET A 162 -3.76 -6.73 -10.31
C MET A 162 -5.11 -6.28 -10.90
N THR A 163 -5.76 -5.27 -10.30
CA THR A 163 -7.09 -4.84 -10.73
C THR A 163 -7.07 -3.86 -11.91
N GLU A 164 -6.05 -3.03 -12.05
CA GLU A 164 -5.95 -2.03 -13.11
C GLU A 164 -5.27 -2.57 -14.38
N GLN A 165 -4.30 -3.46 -14.23
CA GLN A 165 -3.48 -3.97 -15.33
C GLN A 165 -3.65 -5.47 -15.56
N GLY A 166 -3.82 -6.25 -14.48
CA GLY A 166 -3.91 -7.70 -14.51
C GLY A 166 -5.31 -8.25 -14.80
N GLY A 167 -6.36 -7.41 -14.76
CA GLY A 167 -7.75 -7.83 -15.02
C GLY A 167 -8.39 -8.63 -13.88
N TYR A 168 -7.80 -8.70 -12.71
CA TYR A 168 -8.39 -9.37 -11.54
C TYR A 168 -9.57 -8.55 -10.99
N THR A 169 -10.68 -9.22 -10.66
CA THR A 169 -11.94 -8.54 -10.33
C THR A 169 -12.35 -8.62 -8.88
N LYS A 170 -11.79 -9.56 -8.10
CA LYS A 170 -12.18 -9.84 -6.70
C LYS A 170 -10.96 -9.88 -5.80
N VAL A 171 -10.31 -8.74 -5.63
CA VAL A 171 -9.08 -8.60 -4.85
C VAL A 171 -9.36 -7.90 -3.53
N TYR A 172 -8.90 -8.51 -2.45
CA TYR A 172 -8.92 -7.94 -1.10
C TYR A 172 -7.50 -7.69 -0.61
N THR A 173 -7.31 -6.69 0.25
CA THR A 173 -6.04 -6.44 0.94
C THR A 173 -6.26 -6.34 2.44
N HIS A 174 -5.40 -6.95 3.23
CA HIS A 174 -5.46 -6.79 4.69
C HIS A 174 -4.84 -5.44 5.10
N GLU A 175 -5.62 -4.58 5.77
CA GLU A 175 -5.29 -3.18 6.07
C GLU A 175 -3.97 -3.00 6.83
N THR A 176 -3.78 -3.80 7.88
CA THR A 176 -2.62 -3.70 8.78
C THR A 176 -1.58 -4.80 8.56
N GLY A 177 -1.85 -5.71 7.61
CA GLY A 177 -0.98 -6.82 7.28
C GLY A 177 -0.74 -7.78 8.45
N MET A 178 0.38 -8.50 8.41
CA MET A 178 0.76 -9.45 9.45
C MET A 178 0.99 -8.79 10.81
N ILE A 179 1.37 -7.51 10.85
CA ILE A 179 1.50 -6.78 12.12
C ILE A 179 0.16 -6.78 12.84
N GLY A 180 -0.90 -6.26 12.23
CA GLY A 180 -2.21 -6.20 12.88
C GLY A 180 -2.87 -7.57 13.09
N TRP A 181 -2.53 -8.57 12.26
CA TRP A 181 -2.96 -9.95 12.48
C TRP A 181 -2.40 -10.51 13.77
N ILE A 182 -1.09 -10.35 14.00
CA ILE A 182 -0.36 -10.85 15.18
C ILE A 182 -0.73 -10.04 16.44
N GLU A 183 -0.78 -8.71 16.36
CA GLU A 183 -1.14 -7.84 17.49
C GLU A 183 -2.54 -8.13 18.02
N ALA A 184 -3.45 -8.58 17.17
CA ALA A 184 -4.79 -9.03 17.56
C ALA A 184 -4.82 -10.44 18.16
N GLY A 185 -3.66 -11.09 18.39
CA GLY A 185 -3.55 -12.43 18.98
C GLY A 185 -4.00 -13.57 18.06
N ASN A 186 -4.08 -13.35 16.75
CA ASN A 186 -4.48 -14.39 15.81
C ASN A 186 -3.36 -15.43 15.59
N PRO A 187 -3.71 -16.69 15.26
CA PRO A 187 -2.74 -17.76 15.07
C PRO A 187 -1.88 -17.53 13.85
N VAL A 188 -0.65 -18.05 13.91
CA VAL A 188 0.29 -18.08 12.79
C VAL A 188 0.80 -19.49 12.55
N GLU A 189 1.08 -19.81 11.29
CA GLU A 189 1.69 -21.05 10.85
C GLU A 189 3.15 -20.79 10.43
N LYS A 190 4.08 -21.63 10.86
CA LYS A 190 5.53 -21.53 10.56
C LYS A 190 5.88 -22.25 9.27
#